data_8ecc5293cd716402c5a9d92a7fc7200b
#
_entry.id   8ecc5293cd716402c5a9d92a7fc7200b
#
_cell.length_a   1.000
_cell.length_b   1.000
_cell.length_c   1.000
_cell.angle_alpha   90.00
_cell.angle_beta   90.00
_cell.angle_gamma   90.00
#
_symmetry.space_group_name_H-M   'P 1'
#
loop_
_entity.id
_entity.type
_entity.pdbx_description
1 polymer ?
#
loop_
_entity_poly.entity_id
_entity_poly.type
_entity_poly.pdbx_seq_one_letter_code
_entity_poly.pdbx_strand_id
1 'polypeptide(L)'
;MTSWRDYWNQDTPIYSGERHKLLHYKLVANDIVGLVPSPEAVVLDYGCGEALFADQVAARCAKLYLSDAAPLVRERLQARFGGNERIAALAPEQVADIPDASVDLIVVNSLLQYLSLDELRSLLKLWRAKLKSGGRLVVADVIPPDVSPITDAKALLSFAWHGGFLKSALAGLARTAFSEYRRIREEIGLAQYSEEEVFDILQDAGFKPERAPRNLGHNQARMTFIGHVSDPAES
;
A
#
# COMPACT_ATOMS: atom_id res chain seq x y z
N MET A 1 7.66 18.23 15.73
CA MET A 1 7.32 18.09 14.29
C MET A 1 6.30 16.99 14.19
N THR A 2 5.19 17.22 13.54
CA THR A 2 4.17 16.20 13.31
C THR A 2 4.73 15.23 12.26
N SER A 3 4.87 13.97 12.60
CA SER A 3 5.34 12.93 11.65
C SER A 3 4.16 12.44 10.78
N TRP A 4 4.46 11.79 9.65
CA TRP A 4 3.43 11.08 8.87
C TRP A 4 2.69 10.03 9.71
N ARG A 5 3.39 9.37 10.66
CA ARG A 5 2.78 8.40 11.58
C ARG A 5 1.73 9.04 12.49
N ASP A 6 2.02 10.24 13.03
CA ASP A 6 1.06 11.00 13.86
C ASP A 6 -0.15 11.44 13.04
N TYR A 7 0.09 11.84 11.78
CA TYR A 7 -0.98 12.22 10.87
C TYR A 7 -1.94 11.06 10.58
N TRP A 8 -1.42 9.86 10.30
CA TRP A 8 -2.25 8.69 10.00
C TRP A 8 -2.93 8.08 11.24
N ASN A 9 -2.46 8.41 12.44
CA ASN A 9 -3.08 7.99 13.69
C ASN A 9 -4.23 8.91 14.14
N GLN A 10 -4.89 9.59 13.21
CA GLN A 10 -6.04 10.46 13.43
C GLN A 10 -7.18 10.08 12.49
N ASP A 11 -8.39 10.58 12.78
CA ASP A 11 -9.49 10.54 11.82
C ASP A 11 -9.24 11.53 10.68
N THR A 12 -8.41 11.13 9.74
CA THR A 12 -7.93 12.03 8.69
C THR A 12 -8.85 11.96 7.48
N PRO A 13 -9.48 13.06 7.08
CA PRO A 13 -10.38 13.09 5.93
C PRO A 13 -9.60 13.17 4.59
N ILE A 14 -8.76 12.17 4.29
CA ILE A 14 -8.09 12.07 2.98
C ILE A 14 -9.06 11.69 1.87
N TYR A 15 -10.15 11.03 2.23
CA TYR A 15 -11.21 10.71 1.28
C TYR A 15 -12.21 11.84 1.18
N SER A 16 -12.68 12.11 -0.03
CA SER A 16 -13.69 13.14 -0.28
C SER A 16 -15.08 12.80 0.28
N GLY A 17 -15.27 11.56 0.76
CA GLY A 17 -16.49 11.05 1.39
C GLY A 17 -16.47 9.52 1.46
N GLU A 18 -17.46 8.94 2.15
CA GLU A 18 -17.57 7.49 2.37
C GLU A 18 -17.60 6.68 1.07
N ARG A 19 -18.31 7.15 0.06
CA ARG A 19 -18.37 6.48 -1.25
C ARG A 19 -17.00 6.40 -1.93
N HIS A 20 -16.22 7.48 -1.86
CA HIS A 20 -14.84 7.49 -2.34
C HIS A 20 -14.01 6.42 -1.62
N LYS A 21 -14.05 6.45 -0.27
CA LYS A 21 -13.33 5.50 0.59
C LYS A 21 -13.69 4.05 0.26
N LEU A 22 -14.98 3.73 0.21
CA LEU A 22 -15.45 2.38 -0.12
C LEU A 22 -14.98 1.91 -1.50
N LEU A 23 -15.11 2.74 -2.53
CA LEU A 23 -14.69 2.38 -3.89
C LEU A 23 -13.18 2.24 -4.01
N HIS A 24 -12.42 3.09 -3.31
CA HIS A 24 -10.96 2.99 -3.26
C HIS A 24 -10.52 1.65 -2.67
N TYR A 25 -10.96 1.32 -1.45
CA TYR A 25 -10.58 0.06 -0.81
C TYR A 25 -11.10 -1.17 -1.57
N LYS A 26 -12.29 -1.09 -2.19
CA LYS A 26 -12.80 -2.18 -3.02
C LYS A 26 -11.91 -2.42 -4.25
N LEU A 27 -11.46 -1.35 -4.89
CA LEU A 27 -10.58 -1.45 -6.05
C LEU A 27 -9.22 -2.05 -5.65
N VAL A 28 -8.60 -1.55 -4.58
CA VAL A 28 -7.32 -2.07 -4.07
C VAL A 28 -7.45 -3.54 -3.67
N ALA A 29 -8.51 -3.91 -2.95
CA ALA A 29 -8.74 -5.32 -2.58
C ALA A 29 -8.88 -6.23 -3.81
N ASN A 30 -9.61 -5.79 -4.85
CA ASN A 30 -9.74 -6.54 -6.10
C ASN A 30 -8.39 -6.69 -6.82
N ASP A 31 -7.58 -5.64 -6.84
CA ASP A 31 -6.24 -5.70 -7.42
C ASP A 31 -5.35 -6.68 -6.63
N ILE A 32 -5.38 -6.66 -5.30
CA ILE A 32 -4.65 -7.62 -4.44
C ILE A 32 -5.14 -9.05 -4.68
N VAL A 33 -6.46 -9.27 -4.77
CA VAL A 33 -7.04 -10.59 -5.10
C VAL A 33 -6.46 -11.14 -6.39
N GLY A 34 -6.28 -10.30 -7.42
CA GLY A 34 -5.65 -10.70 -8.69
C GLY A 34 -4.16 -11.06 -8.58
N LEU A 35 -3.49 -10.67 -7.50
CA LEU A 35 -2.08 -10.95 -7.25
C LEU A 35 -1.86 -12.21 -6.39
N VAL A 36 -2.89 -12.67 -5.65
CA VAL A 36 -2.76 -13.87 -4.80
C VAL A 36 -2.44 -15.08 -5.65
N PRO A 37 -1.30 -15.78 -5.41
CA PRO A 37 -0.84 -16.84 -6.31
C PRO A 37 -1.64 -18.15 -6.21
N SER A 38 -2.17 -18.45 -5.02
CA SER A 38 -2.95 -19.67 -4.79
C SER A 38 -3.83 -19.56 -3.54
N PRO A 39 -4.83 -20.44 -3.35
CA PRO A 39 -5.64 -20.48 -2.13
C PRO A 39 -4.85 -20.82 -0.86
N GLU A 40 -3.68 -21.44 -0.99
CA GLU A 40 -2.79 -21.84 0.12
C GLU A 40 -1.79 -20.73 0.45
N ALA A 41 -1.80 -19.63 -0.29
CA ALA A 41 -0.85 -18.54 -0.12
C ALA A 41 -0.98 -17.84 1.24
N VAL A 42 0.15 -17.43 1.77
CA VAL A 42 0.27 -16.50 2.88
C VAL A 42 0.56 -15.10 2.32
N VAL A 43 -0.29 -14.15 2.66
CA VAL A 43 -0.23 -12.77 2.14
C VAL A 43 0.01 -11.79 3.28
N LEU A 44 0.89 -10.81 3.07
CA LEU A 44 1.07 -9.65 3.95
C LEU A 44 0.71 -8.37 3.18
N ASP A 45 -0.27 -7.61 3.67
CA ASP A 45 -0.57 -6.25 3.25
C ASP A 45 0.05 -5.29 4.27
N TYR A 46 1.15 -4.63 3.89
CA TYR A 46 1.94 -3.78 4.77
C TYR A 46 1.66 -2.30 4.50
N GLY A 47 1.21 -1.59 5.52
CA GLY A 47 0.64 -0.25 5.39
C GLY A 47 -0.80 -0.30 4.86
N CYS A 48 -1.57 -1.29 5.30
CA CYS A 48 -2.86 -1.66 4.72
C CYS A 48 -3.99 -0.63 4.95
N GLY A 49 -3.79 0.34 5.86
CA GLY A 49 -4.85 1.24 6.27
C GLY A 49 -6.08 0.49 6.82
N GLU A 50 -7.27 1.00 6.56
CA GLU A 50 -8.50 0.36 7.08
C GLU A 50 -8.89 -0.95 6.39
N ALA A 51 -8.29 -1.30 5.26
CA ALA A 51 -8.46 -2.56 4.51
C ALA A 51 -9.92 -3.07 4.48
N LEU A 52 -10.88 -2.18 4.15
CA LEU A 52 -12.33 -2.42 4.34
C LEU A 52 -12.86 -3.72 3.72
N PHE A 53 -12.18 -4.24 2.72
CA PHE A 53 -12.54 -5.45 1.98
C PHE A 53 -11.47 -6.56 2.11
N ALA A 54 -10.75 -6.59 3.24
CA ALA A 54 -9.73 -7.61 3.49
C ALA A 54 -10.31 -9.04 3.53
N ASP A 55 -11.58 -9.20 3.88
CA ASP A 55 -12.32 -10.47 3.82
C ASP A 55 -12.31 -11.07 2.41
N GLN A 56 -12.40 -10.25 1.37
CA GLN A 56 -12.35 -10.71 -0.03
C GLN A 56 -10.95 -11.24 -0.39
N VAL A 57 -9.88 -10.61 0.12
CA VAL A 57 -8.51 -11.10 -0.05
C VAL A 57 -8.31 -12.39 0.74
N ALA A 58 -8.75 -12.42 2.01
CA ALA A 58 -8.65 -13.59 2.88
C ALA A 58 -9.42 -14.81 2.36
N ALA A 59 -10.50 -14.59 1.59
CA ALA A 59 -11.22 -15.67 0.91
C ALA A 59 -10.41 -16.35 -0.21
N ARG A 60 -9.29 -15.73 -0.66
CA ARG A 60 -8.45 -16.20 -1.76
C ARG A 60 -7.09 -16.73 -1.33
N CYS A 61 -6.79 -16.69 -0.01
CA CYS A 61 -5.52 -17.14 0.54
C CYS A 61 -5.74 -17.93 1.83
N ALA A 62 -4.72 -18.65 2.30
CA ALA A 62 -4.76 -19.39 3.55
C ALA A 62 -4.63 -18.46 4.75
N LYS A 63 -3.80 -17.42 4.65
CA LYS A 63 -3.57 -16.45 5.72
C LYS A 63 -3.33 -15.07 5.14
N LEU A 64 -3.95 -14.06 5.74
CA LEU A 64 -3.73 -12.65 5.45
C LEU A 64 -3.26 -11.93 6.72
N TYR A 65 -2.06 -11.40 6.67
CA TYR A 65 -1.55 -10.46 7.66
C TYR A 65 -1.82 -9.03 7.17
N LEU A 66 -2.41 -8.21 8.04
CA LEU A 66 -2.66 -6.79 7.83
C LEU A 66 -1.78 -6.00 8.78
N SER A 67 -0.82 -5.24 8.29
CA SER A 67 0.07 -4.46 9.13
C SER A 67 -0.13 -2.96 8.87
N ASP A 68 -0.28 -2.18 9.95
CA ASP A 68 -0.32 -0.73 9.89
C ASP A 68 0.35 -0.11 11.12
N ALA A 69 1.02 1.04 10.92
CA ALA A 69 1.72 1.74 11.98
C ALA A 69 0.78 2.48 12.94
N ALA A 70 -0.42 2.87 12.47
CA ALA A 70 -1.39 3.63 13.24
C ALA A 70 -2.18 2.74 14.24
N PRO A 71 -2.06 2.92 15.56
CA PRO A 71 -2.79 2.12 16.55
C PRO A 71 -4.30 2.14 16.33
N LEU A 72 -4.91 3.31 16.05
CA LEU A 72 -6.35 3.42 15.79
C LEU A 72 -6.81 2.60 14.58
N VAL A 73 -5.97 2.50 13.55
CA VAL A 73 -6.25 1.66 12.38
C VAL A 73 -6.24 0.19 12.79
N ARG A 74 -5.24 -0.26 13.56
CA ARG A 74 -5.17 -1.64 14.04
C ARG A 74 -6.34 -2.03 14.96
N GLU A 75 -6.77 -1.12 15.83
CA GLU A 75 -7.97 -1.34 16.66
C GLU A 75 -9.22 -1.57 15.79
N ARG A 76 -9.40 -0.79 14.73
CA ARG A 76 -10.50 -0.94 13.77
C ARG A 76 -10.41 -2.26 12.99
N LEU A 77 -9.21 -2.64 12.56
CA LEU A 77 -8.97 -3.93 11.89
C LEU A 77 -9.30 -5.09 12.83
N GLN A 78 -8.86 -5.03 14.09
CA GLN A 78 -9.15 -6.05 15.09
C GLN A 78 -10.65 -6.13 15.40
N ALA A 79 -11.34 -5.00 15.54
CA ALA A 79 -12.78 -4.95 15.76
C ALA A 79 -13.57 -5.55 14.58
N ARG A 80 -13.09 -5.33 13.35
CA ARG A 80 -13.78 -5.79 12.13
C ARG A 80 -13.49 -7.25 11.80
N PHE A 81 -12.26 -7.68 11.97
CA PHE A 81 -11.78 -8.97 11.46
C PHE A 81 -11.28 -9.93 12.55
N GLY A 82 -11.27 -9.54 13.82
CA GLY A 82 -10.71 -10.35 14.92
C GLY A 82 -11.38 -11.71 15.12
N GLY A 83 -12.58 -11.92 14.55
CA GLY A 83 -13.24 -13.22 14.51
C GLY A 83 -12.89 -14.09 13.30
N ASN A 84 -12.09 -13.59 12.36
CA ASN A 84 -11.70 -14.33 11.16
C ASN A 84 -10.31 -14.95 11.36
N GLU A 85 -10.25 -16.27 11.53
CA GLU A 85 -8.98 -16.99 11.75
C GLU A 85 -7.94 -16.83 10.64
N ARG A 86 -8.38 -16.48 9.43
CA ARG A 86 -7.48 -16.24 8.30
C ARG A 86 -6.85 -14.84 8.33
N ILE A 87 -7.38 -13.88 9.11
CA ILE A 87 -6.87 -12.51 9.16
C ILE A 87 -6.19 -12.27 10.51
N ALA A 88 -5.02 -11.64 10.47
CA ALA A 88 -4.34 -11.16 11.67
C ALA A 88 -3.89 -9.72 11.48
N ALA A 89 -4.33 -8.81 12.36
CA ALA A 89 -3.86 -7.43 12.40
C ALA A 89 -2.59 -7.32 13.24
N LEU A 90 -1.53 -6.74 12.69
CA LEU A 90 -0.20 -6.67 13.29
C LEU A 90 0.31 -5.22 13.37
N ALA A 91 1.06 -4.90 14.40
CA ALA A 91 1.94 -3.74 14.40
C ALA A 91 3.16 -4.02 13.50
N PRO A 92 3.82 -2.98 12.94
CA PRO A 92 5.01 -3.17 12.10
C PRO A 92 6.10 -4.01 12.77
N GLU A 93 6.28 -3.85 14.08
CA GLU A 93 7.27 -4.58 14.87
C GLU A 93 6.96 -6.09 14.94
N GLN A 94 5.69 -6.44 14.97
CA GLN A 94 5.23 -7.84 15.02
C GLN A 94 5.40 -8.57 13.68
N VAL A 95 5.63 -7.85 12.58
CA VAL A 95 5.96 -8.48 11.28
C VAL A 95 7.28 -9.25 11.37
N ALA A 96 8.19 -8.84 12.26
CA ALA A 96 9.43 -9.58 12.52
C ALA A 96 9.17 -10.98 13.09
N ASP A 97 8.06 -11.19 13.79
CA ASP A 97 7.68 -12.47 14.41
C ASP A 97 7.10 -13.47 13.39
N ILE A 98 6.72 -13.02 12.20
CA ILE A 98 6.35 -13.93 11.10
C ILE A 98 7.58 -14.77 10.76
N PRO A 99 7.45 -16.11 10.61
CA PRO A 99 8.59 -16.95 10.26
C PRO A 99 9.24 -16.50 8.94
N ASP A 100 10.55 -16.57 8.85
CA ASP A 100 11.28 -16.31 7.60
C ASP A 100 10.88 -17.32 6.52
N ALA A 101 10.96 -16.91 5.27
CA ALA A 101 10.61 -17.71 4.10
C ALA A 101 9.20 -18.37 4.20
N SER A 102 8.21 -17.68 4.76
CA SER A 102 6.85 -18.20 4.98
C SER A 102 5.76 -17.45 4.22
N VAL A 103 6.06 -16.27 3.65
CA VAL A 103 5.10 -15.42 2.94
C VAL A 103 5.25 -15.58 1.43
N ASP A 104 4.14 -15.74 0.72
CA ASP A 104 4.12 -15.89 -0.74
C ASP A 104 4.01 -14.55 -1.47
N LEU A 105 3.28 -13.60 -0.86
CA LEU A 105 3.03 -12.29 -1.43
C LEU A 105 3.07 -11.21 -0.33
N ILE A 106 3.88 -10.19 -0.55
CA ILE A 106 3.83 -8.96 0.24
C ILE A 106 3.35 -7.84 -0.68
N VAL A 107 2.33 -7.10 -0.25
CA VAL A 107 1.82 -5.90 -0.93
C VAL A 107 2.10 -4.69 -0.06
N VAL A 108 2.65 -3.65 -0.69
CA VAL A 108 2.96 -2.36 -0.08
C VAL A 108 2.36 -1.29 -1.00
N ASN A 109 1.18 -0.80 -0.65
CA ASN A 109 0.47 0.17 -1.48
C ASN A 109 0.44 1.55 -0.82
N SER A 110 0.78 2.60 -1.55
CA SER A 110 0.73 4.01 -1.10
C SER A 110 1.56 4.29 0.17
N LEU A 111 2.67 3.58 0.37
CA LEU A 111 3.49 3.71 1.59
C LEU A 111 4.86 4.37 1.33
N LEU A 112 5.52 4.07 0.21
CA LEU A 112 6.90 4.50 -0.04
C LEU A 112 7.10 6.01 0.09
N GLN A 113 6.10 6.79 -0.31
CA GLN A 113 6.16 8.24 -0.27
C GLN A 113 6.31 8.83 1.15
N TYR A 114 6.10 8.04 2.19
CA TYR A 114 6.17 8.46 3.60
C TYR A 114 7.42 7.97 4.32
N LEU A 115 8.24 7.16 3.65
CA LEU A 115 9.44 6.54 4.22
C LEU A 115 10.69 7.32 3.83
N SER A 116 11.62 7.43 4.77
CA SER A 116 12.99 7.77 4.43
C SER A 116 13.67 6.61 3.69
N LEU A 117 14.73 6.90 2.95
CA LEU A 117 15.46 5.87 2.21
C LEU A 117 16.02 4.78 3.14
N ASP A 118 16.48 5.15 4.35
CA ASP A 118 17.00 4.20 5.33
C ASP A 118 15.90 3.31 5.92
N GLU A 119 14.71 3.87 6.18
CA GLU A 119 13.54 3.08 6.58
C GLU A 119 13.14 2.11 5.47
N LEU A 120 13.08 2.58 4.21
CA LEU A 120 12.76 1.73 3.07
C LEU A 120 13.75 0.58 2.92
N ARG A 121 15.06 0.85 2.98
CA ARG A 121 16.10 -0.19 2.91
C ARG A 121 15.98 -1.21 4.04
N SER A 122 15.66 -0.77 5.24
CA SER A 122 15.46 -1.64 6.40
C SER A 122 14.23 -2.54 6.23
N LEU A 123 13.13 -1.98 5.73
CA LEU A 123 11.90 -2.72 5.44
C LEU A 123 12.08 -3.71 4.29
N LEU A 124 12.80 -3.35 3.23
CA LEU A 124 13.09 -4.25 2.12
C LEU A 124 13.88 -5.49 2.58
N LYS A 125 14.83 -5.34 3.50
CA LYS A 125 15.55 -6.46 4.12
C LYS A 125 14.61 -7.35 4.92
N LEU A 126 13.73 -6.77 5.72
CA LEU A 126 12.72 -7.51 6.47
C LEU A 126 11.78 -8.26 5.53
N TRP A 127 11.20 -7.59 4.55
CA TRP A 127 10.28 -8.21 3.61
C TRP A 127 10.94 -9.34 2.80
N ARG A 128 12.20 -9.11 2.39
CA ARG A 128 12.98 -10.15 1.68
C ARG A 128 13.19 -11.40 2.52
N ALA A 129 13.46 -11.25 3.82
CA ALA A 129 13.61 -12.39 4.73
C ALA A 129 12.29 -13.16 4.93
N LYS A 130 11.14 -12.47 4.95
CA LYS A 130 9.83 -13.10 5.14
C LYS A 130 9.32 -13.83 3.90
N LEU A 131 9.73 -13.41 2.70
CA LEU A 131 9.30 -14.01 1.46
C LEU A 131 9.96 -15.38 1.23
N LYS A 132 9.14 -16.33 0.77
CA LYS A 132 9.60 -17.63 0.26
C LYS A 132 10.46 -17.45 -0.99
N SER A 133 11.21 -18.51 -1.34
CA SER A 133 11.71 -18.67 -2.70
C SER A 133 10.53 -18.66 -3.68
N GLY A 134 10.65 -17.92 -4.81
CA GLY A 134 9.55 -17.68 -5.73
C GLY A 134 8.47 -16.69 -5.22
N GLY A 135 8.58 -16.20 -3.99
CA GLY A 135 7.68 -15.20 -3.44
C GLY A 135 7.85 -13.84 -4.11
N ARG A 136 6.84 -12.96 -3.96
CA ARG A 136 6.80 -11.66 -4.62
C ARG A 136 6.52 -10.52 -3.65
N LEU A 137 7.28 -9.42 -3.83
CA LEU A 137 7.00 -8.12 -3.24
C LEU A 137 6.33 -7.24 -4.30
N VAL A 138 5.16 -6.69 -4.01
CA VAL A 138 4.47 -5.72 -4.87
C VAL A 138 4.51 -4.37 -4.19
N VAL A 139 5.20 -3.42 -4.80
CA VAL A 139 5.29 -2.02 -4.35
C VAL A 139 4.47 -1.17 -5.29
N ALA A 140 3.38 -0.60 -4.80
CA ALA A 140 2.39 0.09 -5.62
C ALA A 140 2.16 1.54 -5.17
N ASP A 141 1.56 2.32 -6.08
CA ASP A 141 1.27 3.74 -5.93
C ASP A 141 2.52 4.59 -5.71
N VAL A 142 3.64 4.17 -6.31
CA VAL A 142 4.90 4.93 -6.30
C VAL A 142 4.72 6.20 -7.12
N ILE A 143 5.15 7.33 -6.56
CA ILE A 143 5.01 8.65 -7.19
C ILE A 143 6.21 8.92 -8.09
N PRO A 144 6.06 9.02 -9.42
CA PRO A 144 7.15 9.47 -10.28
C PRO A 144 7.41 10.98 -10.11
N PRO A 145 8.64 11.45 -10.40
CA PRO A 145 9.03 12.86 -10.19
C PRO A 145 8.23 13.87 -11.03
N ASP A 146 7.71 13.45 -12.17
CA ASP A 146 6.99 14.28 -13.13
C ASP A 146 5.47 14.37 -12.87
N VAL A 147 4.95 13.64 -11.88
CA VAL A 147 3.52 13.67 -11.55
C VAL A 147 3.19 14.93 -10.74
N SER A 148 2.41 15.80 -11.34
CA SER A 148 1.93 17.03 -10.73
C SER A 148 0.67 16.82 -9.88
N PRO A 149 0.37 17.73 -8.93
CA PRO A 149 -0.91 17.73 -8.21
C PRO A 149 -2.13 17.82 -9.13
N ILE A 150 -1.97 18.41 -10.32
CA ILE A 150 -3.03 18.49 -11.33
C ILE A 150 -3.31 17.11 -11.93
N THR A 151 -2.28 16.29 -12.14
CA THR A 151 -2.41 14.91 -12.61
C THR A 151 -3.18 14.07 -11.58
N ASP A 152 -2.82 14.17 -10.30
CA ASP A 152 -3.54 13.51 -9.22
C ASP A 152 -5.01 13.95 -9.14
N ALA A 153 -5.28 15.26 -9.26
CA ALA A 153 -6.64 15.79 -9.26
C ALA A 153 -7.47 15.26 -10.46
N LYS A 154 -6.88 15.19 -11.65
CA LYS A 154 -7.54 14.63 -12.84
C LYS A 154 -7.87 13.14 -12.65
N ALA A 155 -6.94 12.34 -12.11
CA ALA A 155 -7.18 10.94 -11.81
C ALA A 155 -8.33 10.75 -10.80
N LEU A 156 -8.35 11.55 -9.73
CA LEU A 156 -9.45 11.55 -8.76
C LEU A 156 -10.78 11.93 -9.39
N LEU A 157 -10.83 12.98 -10.22
CA LEU A 157 -12.07 13.41 -10.86
C LEU A 157 -12.61 12.38 -11.86
N SER A 158 -11.71 11.73 -12.63
CA SER A 158 -12.08 10.61 -13.49
C SER A 158 -12.68 9.44 -12.70
N PHE A 159 -12.01 9.05 -11.61
CA PHE A 159 -12.49 8.01 -10.71
C PHE A 159 -13.84 8.38 -10.10
N ALA A 160 -14.00 9.63 -9.68
CA ALA A 160 -15.23 10.16 -9.10
C ALA A 160 -16.40 10.20 -10.07
N TRP A 161 -16.12 10.51 -11.34
CA TRP A 161 -17.13 10.48 -12.41
C TRP A 161 -17.70 9.08 -12.58
N HIS A 162 -16.83 8.08 -12.77
CA HIS A 162 -17.25 6.69 -12.94
C HIS A 162 -17.83 6.09 -11.64
N GLY A 163 -17.36 6.54 -10.49
CA GLY A 163 -17.80 6.11 -9.16
C GLY A 163 -19.08 6.81 -8.65
N GLY A 164 -19.58 7.84 -9.34
CA GLY A 164 -20.79 8.58 -8.95
C GLY A 164 -20.62 9.44 -7.70
N PHE A 165 -19.40 9.96 -7.43
CA PHE A 165 -19.14 10.85 -6.30
C PHE A 165 -18.43 12.18 -6.68
N LEU A 166 -18.63 12.64 -7.92
CA LEU A 166 -17.95 13.82 -8.46
C LEU A 166 -18.16 15.08 -7.60
N LYS A 167 -19.37 15.30 -7.09
CA LYS A 167 -19.66 16.48 -6.24
C LYS A 167 -18.81 16.48 -4.95
N SER A 168 -18.70 15.33 -4.30
CA SER A 168 -17.86 15.20 -3.09
C SER A 168 -16.36 15.26 -3.41
N ALA A 169 -15.94 14.79 -4.58
CA ALA A 169 -14.54 14.91 -5.02
C ALA A 169 -14.15 16.39 -5.24
N LEU A 170 -14.99 17.18 -5.90
CA LEU A 170 -14.77 18.62 -6.09
C LEU A 170 -14.69 19.35 -4.75
N ALA A 171 -15.66 19.07 -3.83
CA ALA A 171 -15.63 19.65 -2.48
C ALA A 171 -14.39 19.19 -1.69
N GLY A 172 -13.94 17.93 -1.87
CA GLY A 172 -12.74 17.39 -1.26
C GLY A 172 -11.49 18.11 -1.74
N LEU A 173 -11.32 18.30 -3.04
CA LEU A 173 -10.20 19.05 -3.63
C LEU A 173 -10.13 20.48 -3.10
N ALA A 174 -11.27 21.18 -3.01
CA ALA A 174 -11.34 22.52 -2.44
C ALA A 174 -10.90 22.53 -0.97
N ARG A 175 -11.33 21.55 -0.15
CA ARG A 175 -10.90 21.41 1.25
C ARG A 175 -9.40 21.10 1.36
N THR A 176 -8.90 20.19 0.53
CA THR A 176 -7.48 19.78 0.55
C THR A 176 -6.55 20.95 0.25
N ALA A 177 -6.97 21.90 -0.60
CA ALA A 177 -6.20 23.11 -0.89
C ALA A 177 -5.88 23.96 0.36
N PHE A 178 -6.68 23.83 1.42
CA PHE A 178 -6.54 24.55 2.70
C PHE A 178 -6.33 23.63 3.90
N SER A 179 -5.98 22.34 3.66
CA SER A 179 -5.93 21.32 4.73
C SER A 179 -4.55 21.19 5.38
N GLU A 180 -4.53 20.60 6.57
CA GLU A 180 -3.32 20.19 7.27
C GLU A 180 -2.49 19.19 6.45
N TYR A 181 -3.12 18.33 5.66
CA TYR A 181 -2.44 17.41 4.73
C TYR A 181 -1.55 18.15 3.74
N ARG A 182 -2.06 19.26 3.17
CA ARG A 182 -1.26 20.10 2.27
C ARG A 182 -0.06 20.69 3.01
N ARG A 183 -0.27 21.22 4.22
CA ARG A 183 0.81 21.78 5.03
C ARG A 183 1.88 20.75 5.34
N ILE A 184 1.49 19.55 5.80
CA ILE A 184 2.44 18.46 6.08
C ILE A 184 3.17 18.04 4.79
N ARG A 185 2.46 17.95 3.68
CA ARG A 185 3.06 17.64 2.37
C ARG A 185 4.06 18.70 1.91
N GLU A 186 3.82 19.98 2.22
CA GLU A 186 4.74 21.09 1.91
C GLU A 186 5.93 21.13 2.88
N GLU A 187 5.74 20.77 4.15
CA GLU A 187 6.79 20.80 5.19
C GLU A 187 7.70 19.58 5.17
N ILE A 188 7.15 18.39 5.02
CA ILE A 188 7.89 17.10 5.08
C ILE A 188 8.17 16.58 3.68
N GLY A 189 7.31 16.91 2.70
CA GLY A 189 7.37 16.38 1.34
C GLY A 189 6.76 14.97 1.23
N LEU A 190 6.69 14.48 0.00
CA LEU A 190 6.45 13.09 -0.33
C LEU A 190 7.64 12.61 -1.16
N ALA A 191 8.21 11.47 -0.80
CA ALA A 191 9.26 10.86 -1.59
C ALA A 191 8.73 10.51 -2.98
N GLN A 192 9.50 10.84 -3.98
CA GLN A 192 9.25 10.54 -5.39
C GLN A 192 10.41 9.70 -5.89
N TYR A 193 10.13 8.77 -6.77
CA TYR A 193 11.14 7.87 -7.31
C TYR A 193 10.94 7.74 -8.81
N SER A 194 12.02 7.84 -9.58
CA SER A 194 12.03 7.41 -10.96
C SER A 194 11.93 5.88 -11.05
N GLU A 195 11.59 5.37 -12.22
CA GLU A 195 11.56 3.92 -12.46
C GLU A 195 12.94 3.30 -12.21
N GLU A 196 14.00 3.94 -12.68
CA GLU A 196 15.38 3.50 -12.52
C GLU A 196 15.80 3.42 -11.03
N GLU A 197 15.48 4.46 -10.23
CA GLU A 197 15.77 4.46 -8.80
C GLU A 197 15.06 3.30 -8.06
N VAL A 198 13.80 2.99 -8.41
CA VAL A 198 13.10 1.86 -7.79
C VAL A 198 13.72 0.53 -8.21
N PHE A 199 14.13 0.38 -9.48
CA PHE A 199 14.83 -0.80 -9.94
C PHE A 199 16.12 -1.02 -9.15
N ASP A 200 16.96 0.01 -9.02
CA ASP A 200 18.23 -0.06 -8.28
C ASP A 200 17.98 -0.42 -6.80
N ILE A 201 17.03 0.26 -6.13
CA ILE A 201 16.70 0.00 -4.72
C ILE A 201 16.23 -1.45 -4.50
N LEU A 202 15.42 -1.99 -5.41
CA LEU A 202 14.93 -3.36 -5.31
C LEU A 202 16.03 -4.38 -5.62
N GLN A 203 16.90 -4.11 -6.61
CA GLN A 203 18.05 -4.96 -6.94
C GLN A 203 19.05 -5.01 -5.80
N ASP A 204 19.38 -3.87 -5.20
CA ASP A 204 20.27 -3.77 -4.03
C ASP A 204 19.73 -4.56 -2.83
N ALA A 205 18.40 -4.67 -2.72
CA ALA A 205 17.75 -5.47 -1.69
C ALA A 205 17.64 -6.97 -2.04
N GLY A 206 18.19 -7.41 -3.19
CA GLY A 206 18.22 -8.81 -3.62
C GLY A 206 16.93 -9.29 -4.28
N PHE A 207 16.15 -8.38 -4.87
CA PHE A 207 15.01 -8.71 -5.72
C PHE A 207 15.37 -8.63 -7.20
N LYS A 208 14.64 -9.39 -8.04
CA LYS A 208 14.60 -9.19 -9.49
C LYS A 208 13.38 -8.32 -9.80
N PRO A 209 13.55 -7.02 -10.05
CA PRO A 209 12.43 -6.11 -10.24
C PRO A 209 11.81 -6.22 -11.63
N GLU A 210 10.52 -6.00 -11.69
CA GLU A 210 9.72 -5.88 -12.91
C GLU A 210 8.75 -4.70 -12.75
N ARG A 211 8.57 -3.93 -13.82
CA ARG A 211 7.54 -2.89 -13.87
C ARG A 211 6.20 -3.51 -14.22
N ALA A 212 5.21 -3.38 -13.35
CA ALA A 212 3.86 -3.84 -13.65
C ALA A 212 3.22 -2.99 -14.78
N PRO A 213 2.42 -3.58 -15.66
CA PRO A 213 1.83 -2.88 -16.79
C PRO A 213 0.78 -1.82 -16.38
N ARG A 214 0.29 -1.90 -15.16
CA ARG A 214 -0.66 -0.93 -14.58
C ARG A 214 -0.38 -0.71 -13.10
N ASN A 215 -0.75 0.45 -12.59
CA ASN A 215 -0.72 0.71 -11.16
C ASN A 215 -1.90 0.05 -10.45
N LEU A 216 -1.71 -0.35 -9.18
CA LEU A 216 -2.81 -0.72 -8.30
C LEU A 216 -3.64 0.53 -7.96
N GLY A 217 -4.95 0.35 -7.85
CA GLY A 217 -5.84 1.47 -7.58
C GLY A 217 -6.17 2.31 -8.81
N HIS A 218 -6.75 3.49 -8.59
CA HIS A 218 -7.37 4.27 -9.66
C HIS A 218 -6.39 5.18 -10.43
N ASN A 219 -5.28 5.58 -9.81
CA ASN A 219 -4.36 6.56 -10.39
C ASN A 219 -3.28 5.88 -11.26
N GLN A 220 -3.51 5.82 -12.55
CA GLN A 220 -2.60 5.17 -13.51
C GLN A 220 -1.38 6.02 -13.89
N ALA A 221 -1.28 7.26 -13.38
CA ALA A 221 -0.04 8.06 -13.47
C ALA A 221 1.00 7.66 -12.41
N ARG A 222 0.63 6.80 -11.47
CA ARG A 222 1.51 6.20 -10.47
C ARG A 222 2.08 4.89 -10.97
N MET A 223 3.06 4.37 -10.25
CA MET A 223 3.82 3.19 -10.68
C MET A 223 3.63 2.02 -9.70
N THR A 224 3.64 0.81 -10.25
CA THR A 224 3.72 -0.44 -9.47
C THR A 224 4.90 -1.26 -9.96
N PHE A 225 5.64 -1.83 -9.03
CA PHE A 225 6.78 -2.71 -9.26
C PHE A 225 6.57 -4.05 -8.57
N ILE A 226 7.09 -5.10 -9.18
CA ILE A 226 7.07 -6.46 -8.62
C ILE A 226 8.52 -6.89 -8.44
N GLY A 227 8.92 -7.12 -7.20
CA GLY A 227 10.21 -7.70 -6.85
C GLY A 227 10.07 -9.21 -6.67
N HIS A 228 10.70 -9.99 -7.54
CA HIS A 228 10.72 -11.45 -7.44
C HIS A 228 11.88 -11.91 -6.57
N VAL A 229 11.62 -12.89 -5.72
CA VAL A 229 12.67 -13.61 -4.98
C VAL A 229 13.15 -14.74 -5.86
N SER A 230 14.41 -14.69 -6.29
CA SER A 230 15.01 -15.73 -7.12
C SER A 230 15.02 -17.08 -6.41
N ASP A 231 14.79 -18.14 -7.15
CA ASP A 231 14.95 -19.50 -6.67
C ASP A 231 16.46 -19.81 -6.56
N PRO A 232 16.96 -20.35 -5.42
CA PRO A 232 18.38 -20.69 -5.29
C PRO A 232 18.88 -21.70 -6.34
N ALA A 233 17.96 -22.34 -7.08
CA ALA A 233 18.31 -23.25 -8.17
C ALA A 233 18.63 -22.56 -9.51
N GLU A 234 18.39 -21.23 -9.62
CA GLU A 234 18.67 -20.46 -10.86
C GLU A 234 19.92 -19.56 -10.77
N SER A 235 20.76 -19.75 -9.74
CA SER A 235 21.98 -18.96 -9.48
C SER A 235 23.24 -19.69 -9.90
#